data_62afc9b80055eae36204dbd4978f6c18
#
_entry.id   62afc9b80055eae36204dbd4978f6c18
#
_cell.length_a   1.000
_cell.length_b   1.000
_cell.length_c   1.000
_cell.angle_alpha   90.00
_cell.angle_beta   90.00
_cell.angle_gamma   90.00
#
_symmetry.space_group_name_H-M   'P 1'
#
loop_
_entity.id
_entity.type
_entity.pdbx_description
1 polymer ?
#
loop_
_entity_poly.entity_id
_entity_poly.type
_entity_poly.pdbx_seq_one_letter_code
_entity_poly.pdbx_strand_id
1 'polypeptide(L)'
;MNQQSTKTSDLIKAIIKKGTLKQEVYHKTLDIFNEFKSQSKTLVENNKEIVKKAKFPLLFEFSNHSAFEFQLKFGSDILIFFMHSNIFELPRDHEVMKTPYIKDDKTRSYGGLIHIFNFLADSFRYNRTNDLGYLIGRIFVNRELHYFIEGKREIGLLYNNFSYARLNQKTIKSILHSAILYTLNFDLLTPPFDNMKEVTVQEMQTTLDAMSIRTGKRLGFRFQADQVEE
;
A
#
# COMPACT_ATOMS: atom_id res chain seq x y z
N MET A 1 24.84 -9.79 -46.44
CA MET A 1 23.92 -8.71 -46.06
C MET A 1 22.63 -9.18 -45.35
N ASN A 2 22.14 -10.41 -45.53
CA ASN A 2 20.82 -10.82 -44.98
C ASN A 2 20.73 -11.12 -43.47
N GLN A 3 21.80 -11.62 -42.81
CA GLN A 3 21.73 -12.03 -41.42
C GLN A 3 21.61 -10.84 -40.43
N GLN A 4 22.24 -9.71 -40.74
CA GLN A 4 22.23 -8.53 -39.88
C GLN A 4 20.87 -7.79 -39.91
N SER A 5 20.24 -7.76 -41.08
CA SER A 5 18.89 -7.22 -41.28
C SER A 5 17.82 -8.03 -40.53
N THR A 6 17.92 -9.36 -40.55
CA THR A 6 17.00 -10.26 -39.83
C THR A 6 17.12 -10.07 -38.31
N LYS A 7 18.34 -10.00 -37.76
CA LYS A 7 18.59 -9.75 -36.32
C LYS A 7 17.99 -8.41 -35.86
N THR A 8 18.13 -7.36 -36.64
CA THR A 8 17.55 -6.03 -36.32
C THR A 8 16.03 -6.07 -36.33
N SER A 9 15.41 -6.75 -37.32
CA SER A 9 13.96 -6.93 -37.38
C SER A 9 13.41 -7.67 -36.15
N ASP A 10 14.08 -8.73 -35.72
CA ASP A 10 13.66 -9.51 -34.55
C ASP A 10 13.83 -8.73 -33.26
N LEU A 11 14.89 -7.92 -33.13
CA LEU A 11 15.08 -7.01 -32.02
C LEU A 11 13.91 -6.00 -31.91
N ILE A 12 13.54 -5.36 -33.03
CA ILE A 12 12.44 -4.39 -33.05
C ILE A 12 11.12 -5.06 -32.69
N LYS A 13 10.83 -6.27 -33.19
CA LYS A 13 9.65 -7.03 -32.80
C LYS A 13 9.61 -7.32 -31.31
N ALA A 14 10.75 -7.71 -30.73
CA ALA A 14 10.88 -7.98 -29.30
C ALA A 14 10.63 -6.70 -28.46
N ILE A 15 11.19 -5.56 -28.87
CA ILE A 15 10.97 -4.25 -28.22
C ILE A 15 9.48 -3.90 -28.24
N ILE A 16 8.84 -3.99 -29.41
CA ILE A 16 7.42 -3.67 -29.56
C ILE A 16 6.58 -4.60 -28.66
N LYS A 17 6.79 -5.92 -28.76
CA LYS A 17 6.02 -6.91 -27.97
C LYS A 17 6.13 -6.66 -26.47
N LYS A 18 7.36 -6.47 -25.97
CA LYS A 18 7.60 -6.28 -24.54
C LYS A 18 7.12 -4.89 -24.07
N GLY A 19 7.36 -3.86 -24.88
CA GLY A 19 6.93 -2.49 -24.57
C GLY A 19 5.40 -2.38 -24.52
N THR A 20 4.71 -2.92 -25.53
CA THR A 20 3.22 -2.93 -25.56
C THR A 20 2.64 -3.63 -24.35
N LEU A 21 3.16 -4.81 -23.98
CA LEU A 21 2.72 -5.53 -22.79
C LEU A 21 2.84 -4.65 -21.51
N LYS A 22 4.01 -4.03 -21.31
CA LYS A 22 4.22 -3.19 -20.13
C LYS A 22 3.32 -1.95 -20.12
N GLN A 23 3.12 -1.32 -21.26
CA GLN A 23 2.21 -0.17 -21.37
C GLN A 23 0.75 -0.57 -21.10
N GLU A 24 0.31 -1.70 -21.60
CA GLU A 24 -1.03 -2.22 -21.34
C GLU A 24 -1.26 -2.43 -19.83
N VAL A 25 -0.33 -3.11 -19.16
CA VAL A 25 -0.40 -3.31 -17.70
C VAL A 25 -0.38 -1.97 -16.96
N TYR A 26 0.48 -1.05 -17.37
CA TYR A 26 0.58 0.28 -16.75
C TYR A 26 -0.74 1.04 -16.81
N HIS A 27 -1.36 1.14 -18.00
CA HIS A 27 -2.62 1.85 -18.16
C HIS A 27 -3.75 1.19 -17.36
N LYS A 28 -3.84 -0.14 -17.38
CA LYS A 28 -4.83 -0.88 -16.55
C LYS A 28 -4.66 -0.62 -15.06
N THR A 29 -3.40 -0.58 -14.59
CA THR A 29 -3.12 -0.28 -13.17
C THR A 29 -3.47 1.17 -12.83
N LEU A 30 -3.18 2.11 -13.72
CA LEU A 30 -3.52 3.52 -13.55
C LEU A 30 -5.05 3.75 -13.51
N ASP A 31 -5.80 3.07 -14.37
CA ASP A 31 -7.27 3.11 -14.37
C ASP A 31 -7.83 2.63 -13.03
N ILE A 32 -7.32 1.50 -12.53
CA ILE A 32 -7.68 0.96 -11.20
C ILE A 32 -7.28 1.92 -10.08
N PHE A 33 -6.10 2.53 -10.15
CA PHE A 33 -5.66 3.50 -9.15
C PHE A 33 -6.55 4.76 -9.13
N ASN A 34 -6.98 5.24 -10.30
CA ASN A 34 -7.92 6.34 -10.40
C ASN A 34 -9.31 5.97 -9.84
N GLU A 35 -9.74 4.72 -10.01
CA GLU A 35 -10.98 4.23 -9.38
C GLU A 35 -10.86 4.20 -7.85
N PHE A 36 -9.71 3.77 -7.29
CA PHE A 36 -9.42 3.89 -5.85
C PHE A 36 -9.53 5.33 -5.37
N LYS A 37 -8.96 6.30 -6.11
CA LYS A 37 -9.09 7.74 -5.79
C LYS A 37 -10.54 8.20 -5.78
N SER A 38 -11.28 7.87 -6.82
CA SER A 38 -12.68 8.27 -6.98
C SER A 38 -13.55 7.75 -5.84
N GLN A 39 -13.43 6.47 -5.52
CA GLN A 39 -14.19 5.85 -4.44
C GLN A 39 -13.79 6.37 -3.05
N SER A 40 -12.49 6.62 -2.83
CA SER A 40 -12.00 7.22 -1.59
C SER A 40 -12.54 8.62 -1.39
N LYS A 41 -12.53 9.44 -2.44
CA LYS A 41 -13.11 10.79 -2.42
C LYS A 41 -14.60 10.75 -2.11
N THR A 42 -15.36 9.92 -2.82
CA THR A 42 -16.79 9.73 -2.62
C THR A 42 -17.11 9.24 -1.20
N LEU A 43 -16.33 8.31 -0.66
CA LEU A 43 -16.48 7.82 0.71
C LEU A 43 -16.36 8.96 1.73
N VAL A 44 -15.36 9.82 1.57
CA VAL A 44 -15.17 10.98 2.45
C VAL A 44 -16.28 12.00 2.29
N GLU A 45 -16.60 12.41 1.05
CA GLU A 45 -17.61 13.42 0.77
C GLU A 45 -18.98 13.06 1.33
N ASN A 46 -19.37 11.79 1.21
CA ASN A 46 -20.67 11.32 1.70
C ASN A 46 -20.75 11.20 3.23
N ASN A 47 -19.63 11.11 3.94
CA ASN A 47 -19.64 10.80 5.37
C ASN A 47 -18.97 11.86 6.25
N LYS A 48 -18.24 12.83 5.70
CA LYS A 48 -17.50 13.85 6.47
C LYS A 48 -18.39 14.64 7.44
N GLU A 49 -19.64 14.95 7.05
CA GLU A 49 -20.56 15.70 7.91
C GLU A 49 -21.11 14.86 9.08
N ILE A 50 -21.21 13.55 8.91
CA ILE A 50 -21.56 12.61 9.98
C ILE A 50 -20.40 12.54 10.98
N VAL A 51 -19.18 12.41 10.48
CA VAL A 51 -17.96 12.34 11.32
C VAL A 51 -17.73 13.64 12.09
N LYS A 52 -17.96 14.80 11.47
CA LYS A 52 -17.87 16.12 12.13
C LYS A 52 -18.87 16.32 13.27
N LYS A 53 -20.05 15.65 13.22
CA LYS A 53 -21.07 15.72 14.27
C LYS A 53 -20.78 14.82 15.46
N ALA A 54 -19.68 14.09 15.47
CA ALA A 54 -19.24 13.32 16.61
C ALA A 54 -18.99 14.24 17.83
N LYS A 55 -19.07 13.68 19.05
CA LYS A 55 -18.86 14.43 20.30
C LYS A 55 -17.59 15.28 20.32
N PHE A 56 -16.55 14.80 19.64
CA PHE A 56 -15.29 15.52 19.42
C PHE A 56 -15.03 15.66 17.93
N PRO A 57 -14.43 16.77 17.45
CA PRO A 57 -14.07 16.95 16.06
C PRO A 57 -13.08 15.87 15.61
N LEU A 58 -13.48 15.05 14.65
CA LEU A 58 -12.64 14.02 14.06
C LEU A 58 -12.26 14.42 12.63
N LEU A 59 -11.03 14.07 12.23
CA LEU A 59 -10.62 14.22 10.84
C LEU A 59 -11.19 13.09 10.00
N PHE A 60 -11.72 13.42 8.83
CA PHE A 60 -12.03 12.48 7.76
C PHE A 60 -11.87 13.19 6.43
N GLU A 61 -10.71 13.03 5.82
CA GLU A 61 -10.26 13.84 4.68
C GLU A 61 -9.65 12.99 3.59
N PHE A 62 -9.89 13.40 2.34
CA PHE A 62 -9.22 12.88 1.16
C PHE A 62 -8.30 13.96 0.59
N SER A 63 -7.05 13.61 0.26
CA SER A 63 -6.08 14.49 -0.38
C SER A 63 -5.47 13.80 -1.59
N ASN A 64 -5.50 14.47 -2.74
CA ASN A 64 -4.83 14.01 -3.96
C ASN A 64 -3.51 14.77 -4.12
N HIS A 65 -2.37 14.08 -3.98
CA HIS A 65 -1.04 14.71 -4.03
C HIS A 65 -0.41 14.65 -5.42
N SER A 66 -0.65 13.57 -6.17
CA SER A 66 -0.09 13.40 -7.52
C SER A 66 -0.90 12.41 -8.36
N ALA A 67 -0.48 12.17 -9.59
CA ALA A 67 -1.05 11.10 -10.43
C ALA A 67 -0.91 9.72 -9.75
N PHE A 68 0.14 9.52 -8.94
CA PHE A 68 0.52 8.24 -8.35
C PHE A 68 0.33 8.15 -6.84
N GLU A 69 -0.23 9.20 -6.20
CA GLU A 69 -0.39 9.25 -4.74
C GLU A 69 -1.69 9.92 -4.35
N PHE A 70 -2.37 9.34 -3.38
CA PHE A 70 -3.44 9.99 -2.64
C PHE A 70 -3.44 9.52 -1.17
N GLN A 71 -4.09 10.29 -0.33
CA GLN A 71 -4.16 10.05 1.10
C GLN A 71 -5.58 10.07 1.62
N LEU A 72 -5.85 9.20 2.59
CA LEU A 72 -7.03 9.21 3.43
C LEU A 72 -6.60 9.47 4.87
N LYS A 73 -7.12 10.55 5.48
CA LYS A 73 -6.94 10.86 6.90
C LYS A 73 -8.23 10.54 7.65
N PHE A 74 -8.12 9.82 8.74
CA PHE A 74 -9.25 9.53 9.62
C PHE A 74 -8.76 9.35 11.06
N GLY A 75 -9.38 10.10 11.98
CA GLY A 75 -8.94 10.12 13.36
C GLY A 75 -7.45 10.50 13.49
N SER A 76 -6.65 9.63 14.07
CA SER A 76 -5.20 9.79 14.24
C SER A 76 -4.35 9.19 13.12
N ASP A 77 -4.97 8.64 12.07
CA ASP A 77 -4.29 7.84 11.05
C ASP A 77 -4.30 8.48 9.67
N ILE A 78 -3.27 8.16 8.89
CA ILE A 78 -3.21 8.42 7.46
C ILE A 78 -2.94 7.11 6.72
N LEU A 79 -3.78 6.79 5.74
CA LEU A 79 -3.47 5.82 4.70
C LEU A 79 -2.93 6.54 3.47
N ILE A 80 -1.76 6.14 3.04
CA ILE A 80 -1.15 6.61 1.79
C ILE A 80 -1.24 5.49 0.77
N PHE A 81 -1.96 5.75 -0.31
CA PHE A 81 -1.99 4.89 -1.48
C PHE A 81 -0.99 5.39 -2.49
N PHE A 82 -0.08 4.53 -2.91
CA PHE A 82 0.99 4.86 -3.84
C PHE A 82 1.06 3.83 -4.95
N MET A 83 0.89 4.27 -6.22
CA MET A 83 1.08 3.43 -7.39
C MET A 83 2.52 3.54 -7.88
N HIS A 84 3.21 2.41 -8.03
CA HIS A 84 4.54 2.41 -8.62
C HIS A 84 4.47 2.63 -10.15
N SER A 85 5.34 3.47 -10.68
CA SER A 85 5.37 3.80 -12.12
C SER A 85 5.91 2.67 -13.00
N ASN A 86 6.68 1.73 -12.44
CA ASN A 86 7.22 0.58 -13.15
C ASN A 86 6.29 -0.63 -13.10
N ILE A 87 6.38 -1.48 -14.11
CA ILE A 87 5.73 -2.77 -14.18
C ILE A 87 6.71 -3.85 -13.79
N PHE A 88 6.27 -4.75 -12.92
CA PHE A 88 7.05 -5.83 -12.34
C PHE A 88 6.63 -7.18 -12.90
N GLU A 89 7.56 -8.10 -12.96
CA GLU A 89 7.31 -9.52 -13.19
C GLU A 89 7.42 -10.23 -11.84
N LEU A 90 6.50 -11.14 -11.54
CA LEU A 90 6.57 -11.93 -10.30
C LEU A 90 7.83 -12.80 -10.28
N PRO A 91 8.50 -12.98 -9.13
CA PRO A 91 9.61 -13.91 -8.98
C PRO A 91 9.21 -15.32 -9.40
N ARG A 92 10.15 -16.05 -9.99
CA ARG A 92 9.88 -17.41 -10.54
C ARG A 92 9.45 -18.43 -9.49
N ASP A 93 9.87 -18.25 -8.26
CA ASP A 93 9.55 -19.08 -7.09
C ASP A 93 8.23 -18.70 -6.43
N HIS A 94 7.63 -17.57 -6.81
CA HIS A 94 6.34 -17.12 -6.27
C HIS A 94 5.24 -18.15 -6.53
N GLU A 95 4.40 -18.44 -5.53
CA GLU A 95 3.37 -19.48 -5.60
C GLU A 95 2.39 -19.30 -6.77
N VAL A 96 2.02 -18.06 -7.07
CA VAL A 96 1.15 -17.69 -8.20
C VAL A 96 1.70 -18.20 -9.54
N MET A 97 3.04 -18.27 -9.70
CA MET A 97 3.69 -18.78 -10.92
C MET A 97 3.41 -20.26 -11.18
N LYS A 98 3.01 -21.02 -10.15
CA LYS A 98 2.69 -22.44 -10.24
C LYS A 98 1.25 -22.70 -10.71
N THR A 99 0.42 -21.65 -10.73
CA THR A 99 -1.01 -21.78 -11.10
C THR A 99 -1.18 -22.08 -12.60
N PRO A 100 -2.24 -22.83 -12.99
CA PRO A 100 -2.56 -23.04 -14.41
C PRO A 100 -2.75 -21.74 -15.16
N TYR A 101 -3.34 -20.73 -14.53
CA TYR A 101 -3.58 -19.41 -15.08
C TYR A 101 -2.32 -18.73 -15.64
N ILE A 102 -1.20 -18.81 -14.91
CA ILE A 102 0.09 -18.26 -15.38
C ILE A 102 0.77 -19.22 -16.36
N LYS A 103 0.62 -20.55 -16.17
CA LYS A 103 1.23 -21.53 -17.09
C LYS A 103 0.69 -21.40 -18.50
N ASP A 104 -0.61 -21.12 -18.64
CA ASP A 104 -1.27 -20.92 -19.94
C ASP A 104 -0.73 -19.68 -20.67
N ASP A 105 -0.49 -18.59 -19.94
CA ASP A 105 0.07 -17.36 -20.49
C ASP A 105 1.01 -16.69 -19.48
N LYS A 106 2.31 -16.85 -19.70
CA LYS A 106 3.36 -16.28 -18.85
C LYS A 106 3.32 -14.74 -18.78
N THR A 107 2.69 -14.06 -19.75
CA THR A 107 2.58 -12.60 -19.73
C THR A 107 1.65 -12.11 -18.62
N ARG A 108 0.81 -12.97 -18.04
CA ARG A 108 -0.04 -12.71 -16.88
C ARG A 108 0.72 -12.50 -15.58
N SER A 109 2.03 -12.88 -15.54
CA SER A 109 2.92 -12.62 -14.41
C SER A 109 3.42 -11.18 -14.33
N TYR A 110 3.15 -10.35 -15.34
CA TYR A 110 3.46 -8.92 -15.31
C TYR A 110 2.31 -8.13 -14.66
N GLY A 111 2.65 -7.27 -13.70
CA GLY A 111 1.67 -6.45 -13.01
C GLY A 111 2.22 -5.11 -12.55
N GLY A 112 1.32 -4.18 -12.36
CA GLY A 112 1.57 -2.94 -11.63
C GLY A 112 1.35 -3.16 -10.13
N LEU A 113 1.94 -2.29 -9.32
CA LEU A 113 1.88 -2.36 -7.86
C LEU A 113 1.23 -1.10 -7.30
N ILE A 114 0.28 -1.31 -6.38
CA ILE A 114 -0.30 -0.26 -5.54
C ILE A 114 0.01 -0.61 -4.10
N HIS A 115 0.76 0.25 -3.42
CA HIS A 115 1.10 0.12 -2.01
C HIS A 115 0.11 0.89 -1.15
N ILE A 116 -0.20 0.34 0.02
CA ILE A 116 -1.03 0.97 1.04
C ILE A 116 -0.19 1.06 2.31
N PHE A 117 0.25 2.28 2.64
CA PHE A 117 1.01 2.57 3.85
C PHE A 117 0.10 3.19 4.90
N ASN A 118 0.31 2.82 6.16
CA ASN A 118 -0.28 3.51 7.30
C ASN A 118 0.78 4.28 8.07
N PHE A 119 0.45 5.53 8.39
CA PHE A 119 1.21 6.42 9.27
C PHE A 119 0.29 7.07 10.29
N LEU A 120 0.88 7.63 11.34
CA LEU A 120 0.17 8.54 12.23
C LEU A 120 0.00 9.92 11.57
N ALA A 121 -1.17 10.52 11.72
CA ALA A 121 -1.44 11.87 11.23
C ALA A 121 -0.49 12.91 11.85
N ASP A 122 -0.19 12.75 13.13
CA ASP A 122 0.72 13.63 13.87
C ASP A 122 2.17 13.56 13.39
N SER A 123 2.59 12.44 12.77
CA SER A 123 3.93 12.34 12.17
C SER A 123 4.15 13.39 11.08
N PHE A 124 3.13 13.62 10.26
CA PHE A 124 3.16 14.68 9.23
C PHE A 124 2.88 16.06 9.80
N ARG A 125 1.91 16.18 10.73
CA ARG A 125 1.54 17.45 11.34
C ARG A 125 2.70 18.13 12.06
N TYR A 126 3.50 17.34 12.78
CA TYR A 126 4.64 17.82 13.58
C TYR A 126 5.98 17.55 12.93
N ASN A 127 6.00 17.20 11.62
CA ASN A 127 7.21 16.91 10.84
C ASN A 127 8.17 15.92 11.53
N ARG A 128 7.61 14.86 12.10
CA ARG A 128 8.36 13.80 12.78
C ARG A 128 8.93 12.82 11.76
N THR A 129 9.99 13.23 11.08
CA THR A 129 10.57 12.50 9.93
C THR A 129 11.10 11.10 10.25
N ASN A 130 11.37 10.82 11.53
CA ASN A 130 11.87 9.52 11.99
C ASN A 130 10.76 8.55 12.42
N ASP A 131 9.49 8.98 12.40
CA ASP A 131 8.38 8.09 12.71
C ASP A 131 8.22 7.04 11.60
N LEU A 132 8.01 5.81 12.02
CA LEU A 132 7.87 4.70 11.10
C LEU A 132 6.44 4.59 10.58
N GLY A 133 6.30 4.44 9.26
CA GLY A 133 5.09 3.98 8.62
C GLY A 133 5.16 2.50 8.27
N TYR A 134 4.01 1.88 8.04
CA TYR A 134 3.91 0.46 7.79
C TYR A 134 3.22 0.17 6.46
N LEU A 135 3.81 -0.69 5.66
CA LEU A 135 3.16 -1.27 4.49
C LEU A 135 2.11 -2.28 4.99
N ILE A 136 0.84 -1.92 4.93
CA ILE A 136 -0.26 -2.78 5.37
C ILE A 136 -0.78 -3.69 4.26
N GLY A 137 -0.61 -3.28 3.01
CA GLY A 137 -0.98 -4.06 1.84
C GLY A 137 -0.25 -3.62 0.58
N ARG A 138 0.01 -4.59 -0.30
CA ARG A 138 0.56 -4.38 -1.64
C ARG A 138 -0.30 -5.12 -2.64
N ILE A 139 -0.99 -4.37 -3.50
CA ILE A 139 -1.90 -4.90 -4.50
C ILE A 139 -1.10 -5.09 -5.80
N PHE A 140 -1.06 -6.31 -6.30
CA PHE A 140 -0.56 -6.64 -7.62
C PHE A 140 -1.73 -6.71 -8.60
N VAL A 141 -1.62 -6.03 -9.75
CA VAL A 141 -2.69 -5.98 -10.78
C VAL A 141 -2.11 -6.30 -12.14
N ASN A 142 -2.61 -7.32 -12.82
CA ASN A 142 -2.17 -7.66 -14.16
C ASN A 142 -3.05 -7.02 -15.27
N ARG A 143 -2.70 -7.24 -16.53
CA ARG A 143 -3.42 -6.67 -17.69
C ARG A 143 -4.88 -7.11 -17.81
N GLU A 144 -5.25 -8.26 -17.24
CA GLU A 144 -6.62 -8.79 -17.24
C GLU A 144 -7.40 -8.36 -15.99
N LEU A 145 -6.83 -7.44 -15.18
CA LEU A 145 -7.36 -6.96 -13.90
C LEU A 145 -7.43 -8.05 -12.82
N HIS A 146 -6.79 -9.19 -13.04
CA HIS A 146 -6.61 -10.16 -11.98
C HIS A 146 -5.62 -9.60 -10.96
N TYR A 147 -5.88 -9.89 -9.68
CA TYR A 147 -5.13 -9.30 -8.59
C TYR A 147 -4.99 -10.25 -7.41
N PHE A 148 -4.02 -9.98 -6.59
CA PHE A 148 -3.90 -10.45 -5.22
C PHE A 148 -3.31 -9.35 -4.35
N ILE A 149 -3.43 -9.50 -3.04
CA ILE A 149 -2.87 -8.56 -2.08
C ILE A 149 -1.90 -9.31 -1.18
N GLU A 150 -0.65 -8.88 -1.18
CA GLU A 150 0.30 -9.23 -0.14
C GLU A 150 0.10 -8.28 1.02
N GLY A 151 -0.15 -8.80 2.20
CA GLY A 151 -0.41 -7.96 3.37
C GLY A 151 -0.47 -8.75 4.65
N LYS A 152 -0.71 -8.05 5.74
CA LYS A 152 -0.92 -8.66 7.04
C LYS A 152 -2.21 -9.51 7.02
N ARG A 153 -2.29 -10.48 7.95
CA ARG A 153 -3.27 -11.59 7.98
C ARG A 153 -4.67 -11.26 7.45
N GLU A 154 -5.24 -10.14 7.86
CA GLU A 154 -6.62 -9.80 7.53
C GLU A 154 -6.79 -9.32 6.09
N ILE A 155 -5.81 -8.61 5.53
CA ILE A 155 -5.87 -8.10 4.15
C ILE A 155 -5.34 -9.15 3.17
N GLY A 156 -4.21 -9.81 3.48
CA GLY A 156 -3.58 -10.76 2.57
C GLY A 156 -4.37 -12.05 2.38
N LEU A 157 -5.06 -12.56 3.42
CA LEU A 157 -5.85 -13.79 3.32
C LEU A 157 -7.16 -13.62 2.55
N LEU A 158 -7.82 -12.46 2.68
CA LEU A 158 -9.10 -12.19 2.04
C LEU A 158 -9.02 -12.06 0.51
N TYR A 159 -7.84 -11.69 -0.01
CA TYR A 159 -7.67 -11.31 -1.41
C TYR A 159 -6.55 -12.10 -2.11
N ASN A 160 -6.43 -13.40 -1.85
CA ASN A 160 -5.33 -14.24 -2.36
C ASN A 160 -5.79 -15.25 -3.44
N ASN A 161 -6.76 -14.92 -4.27
CA ASN A 161 -7.22 -15.80 -5.34
C ASN A 161 -6.94 -15.22 -6.73
N PHE A 162 -5.65 -15.10 -7.08
CA PHE A 162 -5.21 -14.45 -8.31
C PHE A 162 -5.83 -15.02 -9.60
N SER A 163 -6.05 -16.34 -9.65
CA SER A 163 -6.55 -17.01 -10.85
C SER A 163 -8.00 -16.65 -11.19
N TYR A 164 -8.79 -16.19 -10.22
CA TYR A 164 -10.23 -15.94 -10.39
C TYR A 164 -10.66 -14.55 -9.97
N ALA A 165 -9.91 -13.92 -9.07
CA ALA A 165 -10.25 -12.61 -8.53
C ALA A 165 -9.92 -11.49 -9.52
N ARG A 166 -10.92 -10.68 -9.88
CA ARG A 166 -10.77 -9.48 -10.71
C ARG A 166 -11.14 -8.23 -9.95
N LEU A 167 -10.36 -7.17 -10.17
CA LEU A 167 -10.69 -5.84 -9.64
C LEU A 167 -11.88 -5.25 -10.39
N ASN A 168 -12.86 -4.83 -9.60
CA ASN A 168 -14.02 -4.06 -10.04
C ASN A 168 -14.39 -3.06 -8.92
N GLN A 169 -15.36 -2.20 -9.16
CA GLN A 169 -15.78 -1.17 -8.20
C GLN A 169 -16.16 -1.74 -6.83
N LYS A 170 -16.91 -2.85 -6.80
CA LYS A 170 -17.30 -3.50 -5.55
C LYS A 170 -16.10 -4.01 -4.77
N THR A 171 -15.15 -4.65 -5.46
CA THR A 171 -13.93 -5.19 -4.85
C THR A 171 -13.03 -4.06 -4.32
N ILE A 172 -12.87 -2.97 -5.08
CA ILE A 172 -12.12 -1.79 -4.67
C ILE A 172 -12.71 -1.19 -3.39
N LYS A 173 -14.02 -1.04 -3.33
CA LYS A 173 -14.72 -0.58 -2.13
C LYS A 173 -14.47 -1.49 -0.93
N SER A 174 -14.51 -2.81 -1.13
CA SER A 174 -14.22 -3.78 -0.06
C SER A 174 -12.78 -3.67 0.42
N ILE A 175 -11.80 -3.50 -0.47
CA ILE A 175 -10.39 -3.31 -0.13
C ILE A 175 -10.19 -2.02 0.69
N LEU A 176 -10.80 -0.92 0.27
CA LEU A 176 -10.76 0.36 1.00
C LEU A 176 -11.31 0.20 2.42
N HIS A 177 -12.48 -0.42 2.56
CA HIS A 177 -13.08 -0.67 3.87
C HIS A 177 -12.19 -1.56 4.75
N SER A 178 -11.65 -2.64 4.18
CA SER A 178 -10.74 -3.54 4.91
C SER A 178 -9.46 -2.82 5.35
N ALA A 179 -8.88 -1.95 4.51
CA ALA A 179 -7.70 -1.18 4.86
C ALA A 179 -7.97 -0.18 6.00
N ILE A 180 -9.11 0.52 5.96
CA ILE A 180 -9.52 1.45 7.01
C ILE A 180 -9.77 0.70 8.32
N LEU A 181 -10.57 -0.38 8.29
CA LEU A 181 -10.88 -1.17 9.48
C LEU A 181 -9.63 -1.80 10.09
N TYR A 182 -8.75 -2.34 9.24
CA TYR A 182 -7.46 -2.87 9.70
C TYR A 182 -6.65 -1.81 10.45
N THR A 183 -6.59 -0.58 9.92
CA THR A 183 -5.87 0.53 10.55
C THR A 183 -6.50 0.96 11.87
N LEU A 184 -7.84 1.04 11.93
CA LEU A 184 -8.57 1.41 13.15
C LEU A 184 -8.42 0.38 14.28
N ASN A 185 -8.20 -0.90 13.95
CA ASN A 185 -7.98 -1.96 14.92
C ASN A 185 -6.54 -2.00 15.45
N PHE A 186 -5.69 -1.09 15.00
CA PHE A 186 -4.30 -0.99 15.42
C PHE A 186 -4.09 0.20 16.34
N ASP A 187 -4.08 -0.09 17.65
CA ASP A 187 -3.79 0.92 18.68
C ASP A 187 -2.29 1.09 18.90
N LEU A 188 -1.92 2.31 19.31
CA LEU A 188 -0.58 2.60 19.80
C LEU A 188 -0.41 1.96 21.17
N LEU A 189 0.62 1.16 21.31
CA LEU A 189 1.00 0.63 22.62
C LEU A 189 2.01 1.55 23.28
N THR A 190 1.92 1.65 24.60
CA THR A 190 2.95 2.34 25.39
C THR A 190 4.30 1.66 25.20
N PRO A 191 5.38 2.43 24.97
CA PRO A 191 6.72 1.87 24.94
C PRO A 191 7.04 1.19 26.29
N PRO A 192 7.87 0.13 26.31
CA PRO A 192 8.34 -0.47 27.56
C PRO A 192 9.01 0.60 28.43
N PHE A 193 8.71 0.59 29.73
CA PHE A 193 9.23 1.57 30.69
C PHE A 193 10.76 1.63 30.67
N ASP A 194 11.40 0.47 30.60
CA ASP A 194 12.87 0.38 30.61
C ASP A 194 13.55 1.08 29.45
N ASN A 195 12.87 1.19 28.30
CA ASN A 195 13.38 1.90 27.13
C ASN A 195 13.22 3.42 27.24
N MET A 196 12.45 3.90 28.21
CA MET A 196 12.09 5.32 28.36
C MET A 196 12.57 5.92 29.69
N LYS A 197 13.10 5.10 30.60
CA LYS A 197 13.47 5.52 31.96
C LYS A 197 14.65 6.48 32.02
N GLU A 198 15.51 6.45 31.02
CA GLU A 198 16.69 7.31 30.92
C GLU A 198 16.62 8.10 29.61
N VAL A 199 16.77 9.42 29.71
CA VAL A 199 16.73 10.32 28.55
C VAL A 199 17.78 11.40 28.77
N THR A 200 18.52 11.74 27.73
CA THR A 200 19.47 12.85 27.78
C THR A 200 18.74 14.19 27.67
N VAL A 201 19.38 15.27 28.13
CA VAL A 201 18.86 16.64 28.00
C VAL A 201 18.59 16.97 26.54
N GLN A 202 19.49 16.55 25.63
CA GLN A 202 19.36 16.80 24.20
C GLN A 202 18.15 16.04 23.61
N GLU A 203 17.93 14.79 23.98
CA GLU A 203 16.77 14.01 23.54
C GLU A 203 15.47 14.63 24.07
N MET A 204 15.47 15.09 25.33
CA MET A 204 14.32 15.77 25.91
C MET A 204 14.01 17.06 25.18
N GLN A 205 15.01 17.90 24.88
CA GLN A 205 14.83 19.13 24.12
C GLN A 205 14.31 18.85 22.72
N THR A 206 14.91 17.89 22.00
CA THR A 206 14.44 17.48 20.66
C THR A 206 12.99 16.97 20.72
N THR A 207 12.65 16.24 21.80
CA THR A 207 11.29 15.74 22.01
C THR A 207 10.29 16.87 22.26
N LEU A 208 10.65 17.85 23.06
CA LEU A 208 9.80 19.01 23.37
C LEU A 208 9.64 19.91 22.15
N ASP A 209 10.71 20.19 21.42
CA ASP A 209 10.70 21.06 20.23
C ASP A 209 9.87 20.45 19.09
N ALA A 210 9.94 19.14 18.91
CA ALA A 210 9.23 18.44 17.86
C ALA A 210 7.87 17.86 18.29
N MET A 211 7.47 17.99 19.56
CA MET A 211 6.39 17.23 20.19
C MET A 211 6.49 15.72 19.84
N SER A 212 7.71 15.21 19.74
CA SER A 212 8.01 13.90 19.19
C SER A 212 8.22 12.87 20.29
N ILE A 213 7.13 12.31 20.79
CA ILE A 213 7.24 11.00 21.42
C ILE A 213 7.41 9.99 20.28
N ARG A 214 8.51 9.26 20.25
CA ARG A 214 8.68 8.15 19.31
C ARG A 214 7.56 7.14 19.57
N THR A 215 6.64 7.05 18.64
CA THR A 215 5.52 6.12 18.71
C THR A 215 5.63 5.13 17.57
N GLY A 216 5.47 3.85 17.86
CA GLY A 216 5.39 2.80 16.85
C GLY A 216 4.06 2.05 16.98
N LYS A 217 3.39 1.80 15.86
CA LYS A 217 2.26 0.86 15.85
C LYS A 217 2.79 -0.57 15.88
N ARG A 218 2.29 -1.38 16.80
CA ARG A 218 2.62 -2.81 16.88
C ARG A 218 1.83 -3.56 15.81
N LEU A 219 2.45 -3.85 14.67
CA LEU A 219 1.85 -4.62 13.57
C LEU A 219 2.05 -6.14 13.75
N GLY A 220 1.74 -6.68 14.93
CA GLY A 220 1.83 -8.12 15.19
C GLY A 220 3.26 -8.68 15.16
N PHE A 221 4.29 -7.83 15.22
CA PHE A 221 5.65 -8.26 15.54
C PHE A 221 5.79 -8.38 17.04
N ARG A 222 6.33 -9.49 17.53
CA ARG A 222 6.84 -9.57 18.88
C ARG A 222 7.98 -8.55 18.98
N PHE A 223 7.92 -7.65 19.95
CA PHE A 223 9.09 -6.88 20.34
C PHE A 223 10.17 -7.88 20.79
N GLN A 224 11.42 -7.67 20.37
CA GLN A 224 12.55 -8.47 20.87
C GLN A 224 12.74 -8.39 22.39
N ALA A 225 12.03 -7.49 23.08
CA ALA A 225 12.05 -7.38 24.53
C ALA A 225 11.33 -8.54 25.28
N ASP A 226 10.62 -9.42 24.57
CA ASP A 226 10.03 -10.62 25.19
C ASP A 226 11.00 -11.82 25.25
N GLN A 227 12.26 -11.64 24.88
CA GLN A 227 13.34 -12.57 25.12
C GLN A 227 14.12 -12.15 26.39
N VAL A 228 13.48 -12.25 27.54
CA VAL A 228 14.21 -12.44 28.77
C VAL A 228 14.47 -13.93 28.86
N GLU A 229 15.71 -14.31 28.58
CA GLU A 229 16.22 -15.65 28.88
C GLU A 229 16.05 -15.91 30.38
N GLU A 230 15.47 -17.07 30.71
CA GLU A 230 15.57 -17.68 32.02
C GLU A 230 17.03 -18.08 32.34
#